data_27362f15caeb4db30c9af7554cf0a66c
#
_entry.id   27362f15caeb4db30c9af7554cf0a66c
#
_cell.length_a   1.000
_cell.length_b   1.000
_cell.length_c   1.000
_cell.angle_alpha   90.00
_cell.angle_beta   90.00
_cell.angle_gamma   90.00
#
_symmetry.space_group_name_H-M   'P 1'
#
loop_
_entity.id
_entity.type
_entity.pdbx_description
1 polymer ?
#
loop_
_entity_poly.entity_id
_entity_poly.type
_entity_poly.pdbx_seq_one_letter_code
_entity_poly.pdbx_strand_id
1 'polypeptide(L)'
;MADIDKKFQKLIDNYEEHCRRIAKASVVDIHERPADKIARVKRIEKDYVTWFEYYFPNYAKVPCAWFHRQGAQEIIDNDVIMALWEIYRSGAKSVHVDMGIPLYLMYTGRLRYMLLIGETEDKAHKLLSACQAQLVYNKRLINDYGCRYKQGDWSSGEFLTSDGVRFTALGFGQDPRGVREEEPVSYTHLTLPTKRIV
;
A
#
# COMPACT_ATOMS: atom_id res chain seq x y z
N MET A 1 -23.08 -2.95 26.19
CA MET A 1 -21.92 -3.88 26.10
C MET A 1 -22.08 -4.88 24.97
N ALA A 2 -23.10 -5.76 24.95
CA ALA A 2 -23.26 -6.82 23.94
C ALA A 2 -23.27 -6.35 22.46
N ASP A 3 -23.68 -5.13 22.16
CA ASP A 3 -23.74 -4.59 20.78
C ASP A 3 -22.38 -4.05 20.30
N ILE A 4 -21.60 -3.53 21.22
CA ILE A 4 -20.22 -3.08 20.96
C ILE A 4 -19.33 -4.29 20.67
N ASP A 5 -19.48 -5.37 21.45
CA ASP A 5 -18.74 -6.62 21.26
C ASP A 5 -19.05 -7.27 19.90
N LYS A 6 -20.32 -7.27 19.48
CA LYS A 6 -20.72 -7.78 18.16
C LYS A 6 -20.15 -6.96 17.01
N LYS A 7 -20.13 -5.63 17.14
CA LYS A 7 -19.56 -4.74 16.12
C LYS A 7 -18.04 -4.94 16.00
N PHE A 8 -17.37 -5.08 17.13
CA PHE A 8 -15.93 -5.31 17.19
C PHE A 8 -15.58 -6.69 16.59
N GLN A 9 -16.30 -7.74 16.99
CA GLN A 9 -16.10 -9.08 16.41
C GLN A 9 -16.28 -9.08 14.89
N LYS A 10 -17.31 -8.41 14.36
CA LYS A 10 -17.52 -8.29 12.92
C LYS A 10 -16.36 -7.57 12.19
N LEU A 11 -15.72 -6.60 12.83
CA LEU A 11 -14.53 -5.94 12.25
C LEU A 11 -13.35 -6.90 12.17
N ILE A 12 -13.12 -7.69 13.22
CA ILE A 12 -12.07 -8.72 13.24
C ILE A 12 -12.34 -9.74 12.14
N ASP A 13 -13.54 -10.31 12.07
CA ASP A 13 -13.91 -11.32 11.10
C ASP A 13 -13.73 -10.81 9.65
N ASN A 14 -14.12 -9.57 9.39
CA ASN A 14 -13.94 -8.93 8.08
C ASN A 14 -12.46 -8.76 7.71
N TYR A 15 -11.62 -8.37 8.68
CA TYR A 15 -10.20 -8.21 8.46
C TYR A 15 -9.51 -9.57 8.21
N GLU A 16 -9.84 -10.58 9.01
CA GLU A 16 -9.32 -11.94 8.79
C GLU A 16 -9.72 -12.53 7.44
N GLU A 17 -10.98 -12.33 7.04
CA GLU A 17 -11.46 -12.76 5.73
C GLU A 17 -10.72 -12.03 4.59
N HIS A 18 -10.43 -10.73 4.77
CA HIS A 18 -9.61 -9.96 3.84
C HIS A 18 -8.20 -10.55 3.73
N CYS A 19 -7.54 -10.84 4.83
CA CYS A 19 -6.21 -11.46 4.87
C CYS A 19 -6.19 -12.85 4.22
N ARG A 20 -7.21 -13.67 4.49
CA ARG A 20 -7.36 -14.99 3.84
C ARG A 20 -7.51 -14.86 2.32
N ARG A 21 -8.28 -13.89 1.83
CA ARG A 21 -8.43 -13.62 0.38
C ARG A 21 -7.12 -13.22 -0.26
N ILE A 22 -6.32 -12.37 0.39
CA ILE A 22 -4.98 -12.00 -0.09
C ILE A 22 -4.10 -13.24 -0.21
N ALA A 23 -4.00 -14.03 0.86
CA ALA A 23 -3.16 -15.24 0.89
C ALA A 23 -3.58 -16.29 -0.15
N LYS A 24 -4.90 -16.45 -0.36
CA LYS A 24 -5.46 -17.37 -1.37
C LYS A 24 -5.19 -16.91 -2.80
N ALA A 25 -5.25 -15.61 -3.07
CA ALA A 25 -5.03 -15.05 -4.39
C ALA A 25 -3.55 -15.01 -4.79
N SER A 26 -2.63 -14.89 -3.84
CA SER A 26 -1.19 -14.73 -4.06
C SER A 26 -0.41 -16.04 -4.03
N VAL A 27 -0.91 -17.09 -4.68
CA VAL A 27 -0.24 -18.40 -4.76
C VAL A 27 1.11 -18.26 -5.47
N VAL A 28 2.11 -18.97 -4.95
CA VAL A 28 3.49 -19.01 -5.45
C VAL A 28 3.76 -20.36 -6.09
N ASP A 29 4.50 -20.37 -7.20
CA ASP A 29 5.04 -21.59 -7.79
C ASP A 29 6.27 -22.04 -6.97
N ILE A 30 6.12 -23.13 -6.24
CA ILE A 30 7.20 -23.69 -5.40
C ILE A 30 8.29 -24.40 -6.24
N HIS A 31 8.04 -24.65 -7.51
CA HIS A 31 8.99 -25.30 -8.44
C HIS A 31 9.76 -24.30 -9.29
N GLU A 32 9.50 -22.99 -9.15
CA GLU A 32 10.23 -21.94 -9.87
C GLU A 32 11.72 -21.96 -9.50
N ARG A 33 12.59 -22.08 -10.52
CA ARG A 33 14.04 -22.05 -10.29
C ARG A 33 14.50 -20.66 -9.84
N PRO A 34 15.50 -20.55 -8.96
CA PRO A 34 15.99 -19.26 -8.47
C PRO A 34 16.39 -18.27 -9.57
N ALA A 35 17.00 -18.73 -10.65
CA ALA A 35 17.41 -17.90 -11.79
C ALA A 35 16.17 -17.32 -12.53
N ASP A 36 15.14 -18.14 -12.74
CA ASP A 36 13.89 -17.73 -13.41
C ASP A 36 13.13 -16.72 -12.56
N LYS A 37 13.10 -16.93 -11.24
CA LYS A 37 12.54 -15.98 -10.27
C LYS A 37 13.21 -14.61 -10.37
N ILE A 38 14.55 -14.56 -10.34
CA ILE A 38 15.30 -13.30 -10.45
C ILE A 38 15.00 -12.60 -11.78
N ALA A 39 14.98 -13.34 -12.88
CA ALA A 39 14.67 -12.81 -14.21
C ALA A 39 13.24 -12.26 -14.28
N ARG A 40 12.28 -12.99 -13.70
CA ARG A 40 10.88 -12.58 -13.62
C ARG A 40 10.72 -11.29 -12.80
N VAL A 41 11.26 -11.23 -11.59
CA VAL A 41 11.19 -10.05 -10.72
C VAL A 41 11.76 -8.83 -11.43
N LYS A 42 12.99 -8.91 -11.97
CA LYS A 42 13.62 -7.82 -12.74
C LYS A 42 12.81 -7.36 -13.95
N ARG A 43 12.07 -8.27 -14.58
CA ARG A 43 11.22 -7.92 -15.73
C ARG A 43 9.98 -7.15 -15.30
N ILE A 44 9.29 -7.60 -14.25
CA ILE A 44 8.04 -6.98 -13.80
C ILE A 44 8.26 -5.68 -13.04
N GLU A 45 9.40 -5.49 -12.38
CA GLU A 45 9.77 -4.23 -11.71
C GLU A 45 9.93 -3.04 -12.68
N LYS A 46 10.07 -3.30 -13.99
CA LYS A 46 10.23 -2.23 -14.98
C LYS A 46 8.94 -1.47 -15.27
N ASP A 47 7.78 -2.04 -14.97
CA ASP A 47 6.48 -1.45 -15.26
C ASP A 47 5.52 -1.66 -14.09
N TYR A 48 5.04 -0.54 -13.53
CA TYR A 48 4.15 -0.55 -12.38
C TYR A 48 2.89 -1.40 -12.59
N VAL A 49 2.26 -1.30 -13.75
CA VAL A 49 1.02 -2.03 -14.02
C VAL A 49 1.26 -3.54 -14.03
N THR A 50 2.30 -3.97 -14.72
CA THR A 50 2.72 -5.38 -14.74
C THR A 50 3.05 -5.89 -13.34
N TRP A 51 3.74 -5.07 -12.55
CA TRP A 51 4.06 -5.37 -11.16
C TRP A 51 2.79 -5.46 -10.31
N PHE A 52 1.91 -4.49 -10.43
CA PHE A 52 0.65 -4.45 -9.67
C PHE A 52 -0.24 -5.64 -10.00
N GLU A 53 -0.47 -5.94 -11.27
CA GLU A 53 -1.30 -7.06 -11.70
C GLU A 53 -0.75 -8.42 -11.25
N TYR A 54 0.56 -8.55 -11.20
CA TYR A 54 1.20 -9.77 -10.71
C TYR A 54 1.07 -9.94 -9.19
N TYR A 55 1.38 -8.90 -8.41
CA TYR A 55 1.38 -9.01 -6.95
C TYR A 55 0.00 -8.86 -6.31
N PHE A 56 -0.95 -8.20 -6.96
CA PHE A 56 -2.28 -7.95 -6.41
C PHE A 56 -3.41 -8.56 -7.23
N PRO A 57 -3.40 -9.87 -7.53
CA PRO A 57 -4.40 -10.51 -8.37
C PRO A 57 -5.82 -10.47 -7.78
N ASN A 58 -5.94 -10.25 -6.48
CA ASN A 58 -7.23 -10.05 -5.81
C ASN A 58 -7.89 -8.70 -6.17
N TYR A 59 -7.10 -7.70 -6.56
CA TYR A 59 -7.57 -6.40 -7.05
C TYR A 59 -7.57 -6.31 -8.58
N ALA A 60 -6.58 -6.91 -9.22
CA ALA A 60 -6.41 -6.91 -10.68
C ALA A 60 -7.27 -7.98 -11.37
N LYS A 61 -8.57 -8.05 -11.04
CA LYS A 61 -9.53 -8.94 -11.73
C LYS A 61 -9.85 -8.48 -13.15
N VAL A 62 -9.63 -7.21 -13.40
CA VAL A 62 -9.74 -6.54 -14.71
C VAL A 62 -8.42 -5.83 -14.95
N PRO A 63 -7.90 -5.80 -16.19
CA PRO A 63 -6.67 -5.08 -16.50
C PRO A 63 -6.72 -3.62 -16.04
N CYS A 64 -5.58 -3.10 -15.61
CA CYS A 64 -5.47 -1.71 -15.19
C CYS A 64 -5.83 -0.77 -16.34
N ALA A 65 -6.64 0.26 -16.05
CA ALA A 65 -6.99 1.28 -17.01
C ALA A 65 -5.78 2.17 -17.35
N TRP A 66 -5.83 2.84 -18.50
CA TRP A 66 -4.76 3.73 -18.97
C TRP A 66 -4.39 4.82 -17.96
N PHE A 67 -5.38 5.38 -17.25
CA PHE A 67 -5.16 6.43 -16.24
C PHE A 67 -4.45 5.93 -14.98
N HIS A 68 -4.56 4.63 -14.63
CA HIS A 68 -3.75 4.04 -13.55
C HIS A 68 -2.27 4.02 -13.94
N ARG A 69 -1.97 3.64 -15.18
CA ARG A 69 -0.61 3.65 -15.71
C ARG A 69 -0.06 5.07 -15.77
N GLN A 70 -0.83 6.00 -16.34
CA GLN A 70 -0.40 7.39 -16.48
C GLN A 70 -0.12 8.02 -15.11
N GLY A 71 -1.04 7.90 -14.15
CA GLY A 71 -0.86 8.48 -12.84
C GLY A 71 0.30 7.86 -12.06
N ALA A 72 0.50 6.54 -12.16
CA ALA A 72 1.65 5.90 -11.56
C ALA A 72 2.97 6.37 -12.20
N GLN A 73 3.02 6.45 -13.53
CA GLN A 73 4.19 6.90 -14.26
C GLN A 73 4.56 8.34 -13.91
N GLU A 74 3.57 9.21 -13.77
CA GLU A 74 3.75 10.60 -13.37
C GLU A 74 4.45 10.73 -12.00
N ILE A 75 4.09 9.88 -11.02
CA ILE A 75 4.78 9.85 -9.73
C ILE A 75 6.17 9.21 -9.86
N ILE A 76 6.30 8.14 -10.64
CA ILE A 76 7.55 7.39 -10.77
C ILE A 76 8.63 8.21 -11.49
N ASP A 77 8.26 9.01 -12.48
CA ASP A 77 9.21 9.78 -13.29
C ASP A 77 9.64 11.10 -12.65
N ASN A 78 8.96 11.54 -11.58
CA ASN A 78 9.23 12.81 -10.93
C ASN A 78 9.61 12.60 -9.45
N ASP A 79 10.82 12.96 -9.08
CA ASP A 79 11.27 12.90 -7.69
C ASP A 79 10.56 13.92 -6.79
N VAL A 80 10.09 15.03 -7.37
CA VAL A 80 9.30 16.05 -6.70
C VAL A 80 8.10 16.39 -7.56
N ILE A 81 6.90 16.11 -7.07
CA ILE A 81 5.66 16.36 -7.80
C ILE A 81 4.56 16.83 -6.84
N MET A 82 3.75 17.79 -7.28
CA MET A 82 2.44 18.10 -6.68
C MET A 82 1.38 17.76 -7.73
N ALA A 83 0.62 16.70 -7.49
CA ALA A 83 -0.40 16.22 -8.41
C ALA A 83 -1.78 16.20 -7.75
N LEU A 84 -2.80 16.64 -8.49
CA LEU A 84 -4.20 16.51 -8.11
C LEU A 84 -4.88 15.57 -9.12
N TRP A 85 -5.33 14.41 -8.63
CA TRP A 85 -6.01 13.44 -9.46
C TRP A 85 -7.49 13.35 -9.15
N GLU A 86 -8.30 13.70 -10.12
CA GLU A 86 -9.74 13.48 -10.08
C GLU A 86 -10.08 12.17 -10.78
N ILE A 87 -10.32 11.14 -9.98
CA ILE A 87 -10.72 9.81 -10.46
C ILE A 87 -12.18 9.57 -10.04
N TYR A 88 -13.00 9.13 -10.99
CA TYR A 88 -14.39 8.82 -10.74
C TYR A 88 -14.58 7.76 -9.65
N ARG A 89 -15.77 7.71 -9.06
CA ARG A 89 -16.13 6.73 -8.04
C ARG A 89 -15.98 5.31 -8.61
N SER A 90 -15.39 4.41 -7.83
CA SER A 90 -15.06 3.03 -8.23
C SER A 90 -13.90 2.89 -9.23
N GLY A 91 -13.18 3.95 -9.57
CA GLY A 91 -11.97 3.91 -10.39
C GLY A 91 -10.71 3.38 -9.69
N ALA A 92 -10.85 2.60 -8.62
CA ALA A 92 -9.78 1.96 -7.85
C ALA A 92 -8.69 2.91 -7.31
N LYS A 93 -9.01 4.23 -7.14
CA LYS A 93 -8.05 5.25 -6.68
C LYS A 93 -7.29 4.81 -5.43
N SER A 94 -7.99 4.45 -4.35
CA SER A 94 -7.34 4.07 -3.09
C SER A 94 -6.48 2.81 -3.21
N VAL A 95 -6.85 1.88 -4.08
CA VAL A 95 -6.05 0.68 -4.32
C VAL A 95 -4.72 1.00 -4.99
N HIS A 96 -4.70 1.94 -5.93
CA HIS A 96 -3.47 2.34 -6.63
C HIS A 96 -2.70 3.39 -5.84
N VAL A 97 -3.35 4.48 -5.40
CA VAL A 97 -2.68 5.65 -4.81
C VAL A 97 -2.25 5.37 -3.37
N ASP A 98 -3.14 4.75 -2.55
CA ASP A 98 -2.85 4.58 -1.12
C ASP A 98 -2.11 3.28 -0.82
N MET A 99 -2.06 2.32 -1.76
CA MET A 99 -1.44 1.02 -1.53
C MET A 99 -0.47 0.62 -2.64
N GLY A 100 -0.93 0.52 -3.89
CA GLY A 100 -0.15 -0.07 -4.98
C GLY A 100 1.13 0.71 -5.30
N ILE A 101 1.02 2.01 -5.54
CA ILE A 101 2.16 2.88 -5.87
C ILE A 101 3.14 2.99 -4.69
N PRO A 102 2.72 3.26 -3.44
CA PRO A 102 3.62 3.27 -2.30
C PRO A 102 4.38 1.95 -2.11
N LEU A 103 3.71 0.81 -2.21
CA LEU A 103 4.38 -0.48 -2.09
C LEU A 103 5.34 -0.75 -3.26
N TYR A 104 4.99 -0.36 -4.48
CA TYR A 104 5.91 -0.44 -5.61
C TYR A 104 7.16 0.40 -5.40
N LEU A 105 7.01 1.66 -4.98
CA LEU A 105 8.13 2.56 -4.70
C LEU A 105 9.00 2.04 -3.53
N MET A 106 8.37 1.45 -2.50
CA MET A 106 9.08 0.80 -1.41
C MET A 106 9.93 -0.38 -1.91
N TYR A 107 9.33 -1.31 -2.66
CA TYR A 107 10.03 -2.50 -3.14
C TYR A 107 11.10 -2.20 -4.20
N THR A 108 10.97 -1.10 -4.93
CA THR A 108 12.01 -0.59 -5.86
C THR A 108 13.03 0.33 -5.20
N GLY A 109 12.98 0.48 -3.86
CA GLY A 109 13.96 1.25 -3.07
C GLY A 109 13.86 2.77 -3.21
N ARG A 110 12.73 3.28 -3.70
CA ARG A 110 12.50 4.71 -3.96
C ARG A 110 11.67 5.41 -2.87
N LEU A 111 11.04 4.66 -1.96
CA LEU A 111 10.27 5.19 -0.84
C LEU A 111 11.03 4.93 0.46
N ARG A 112 11.19 5.95 1.29
CA ARG A 112 11.71 5.88 2.65
C ARG A 112 10.64 6.13 3.70
N TYR A 113 9.75 7.05 3.39
CA TYR A 113 8.69 7.47 4.29
C TYR A 113 7.40 7.76 3.53
N MET A 114 6.28 7.24 4.03
CA MET A 114 4.94 7.55 3.54
C MET A 114 4.10 8.18 4.65
N LEU A 115 3.56 9.36 4.38
CA LEU A 115 2.53 9.98 5.19
C LEU A 115 1.19 9.95 4.44
N LEU A 116 0.21 9.27 5.01
CA LEU A 116 -1.16 9.18 4.50
C LEU A 116 -2.07 10.06 5.36
N ILE A 117 -2.73 11.04 4.74
CA ILE A 117 -3.67 11.92 5.43
C ILE A 117 -5.09 11.61 4.95
N GLY A 118 -5.92 11.09 5.85
CA GLY A 118 -7.33 10.81 5.61
C GLY A 118 -8.25 11.91 6.13
N GLU A 119 -9.53 11.87 5.75
CA GLU A 119 -10.55 12.78 6.29
C GLU A 119 -10.67 12.66 7.82
N THR A 120 -10.55 11.43 8.33
CA THR A 120 -10.48 11.13 9.77
C THR A 120 -9.35 10.14 10.01
N GLU A 121 -8.85 10.09 11.25
CA GLU A 121 -7.84 9.14 11.69
C GLU A 121 -8.25 7.68 11.41
N ASP A 122 -9.47 7.30 11.77
CA ASP A 122 -10.00 5.96 11.52
C ASP A 122 -9.99 5.59 10.03
N LYS A 123 -10.31 6.55 9.13
CA LYS A 123 -10.26 6.31 7.69
C LYS A 123 -8.83 6.15 7.20
N ALA A 124 -7.91 6.97 7.70
CA ALA A 124 -6.49 6.88 7.39
C ALA A 124 -5.90 5.52 7.86
N HIS A 125 -6.17 5.12 9.09
CA HIS A 125 -5.76 3.82 9.63
C HIS A 125 -6.30 2.64 8.82
N LYS A 126 -7.57 2.73 8.40
CA LYS A 126 -8.18 1.69 7.54
C LYS A 126 -7.49 1.56 6.17
N LEU A 127 -7.07 2.68 5.57
CA LEU A 127 -6.31 2.65 4.31
C LEU A 127 -4.91 2.08 4.53
N LEU A 128 -4.24 2.48 5.61
CA LEU A 128 -2.92 1.96 5.96
C LEU A 128 -2.94 0.47 6.28
N SER A 129 -4.00 -0.03 6.90
CA SER A 129 -4.17 -1.47 7.20
C SER A 129 -4.21 -2.34 5.93
N ALA A 130 -4.61 -1.78 4.79
CA ALA A 130 -4.55 -2.49 3.51
C ALA A 130 -3.10 -2.75 3.07
N CYS A 131 -2.19 -1.78 3.28
CA CYS A 131 -0.75 -1.97 3.05
C CYS A 131 -0.20 -3.04 4.00
N GLN A 132 -0.51 -2.94 5.30
CA GLN A 132 -0.09 -3.91 6.31
C GLN A 132 -0.51 -5.33 5.95
N ALA A 133 -1.77 -5.52 5.53
CA ALA A 133 -2.29 -6.82 5.14
C ALA A 133 -1.53 -7.42 3.94
N GLN A 134 -1.14 -6.60 2.97
CA GLN A 134 -0.33 -7.06 1.83
C GLN A 134 1.07 -7.47 2.28
N LEU A 135 1.72 -6.69 3.12
CA LEU A 135 3.08 -6.97 3.60
C LEU A 135 3.17 -8.27 4.42
N VAL A 136 2.08 -8.62 5.13
CA VAL A 136 2.05 -9.80 6.02
C VAL A 136 1.48 -11.03 5.33
N TYR A 137 0.49 -10.90 4.46
CA TYR A 137 -0.27 -12.05 3.94
C TYR A 137 -0.10 -12.30 2.43
N ASN A 138 0.53 -11.39 1.68
CA ASN A 138 0.78 -11.59 0.26
C ASN A 138 1.98 -12.49 0.04
N LYS A 139 1.71 -13.75 -0.29
CA LYS A 139 2.74 -14.80 -0.45
C LYS A 139 3.72 -14.50 -1.58
N ARG A 140 3.27 -13.84 -2.68
CA ARG A 140 4.16 -13.47 -3.80
C ARG A 140 5.16 -12.40 -3.39
N LEU A 141 4.71 -11.35 -2.68
CA LEU A 141 5.59 -10.31 -2.14
C LEU A 141 6.60 -10.89 -1.17
N ILE A 142 6.15 -11.74 -0.24
CA ILE A 142 7.03 -12.38 0.75
C ILE A 142 8.04 -13.31 0.07
N ASN A 143 7.59 -14.09 -0.93
CA ASN A 143 8.48 -15.00 -1.66
C ASN A 143 9.56 -14.26 -2.42
N ASP A 144 9.21 -13.14 -3.08
CA ASP A 144 10.12 -12.45 -4.00
C ASP A 144 11.04 -11.45 -3.29
N TYR A 145 10.54 -10.76 -2.27
CA TYR A 145 11.25 -9.68 -1.58
C TYR A 145 11.56 -9.96 -0.10
N GLY A 146 11.05 -11.07 0.44
CA GLY A 146 11.16 -11.37 1.86
C GLY A 146 10.07 -10.72 2.73
N CYS A 147 10.03 -11.15 3.99
CA CYS A 147 9.09 -10.61 4.97
C CYS A 147 9.49 -9.19 5.39
N ARG A 148 8.55 -8.25 5.31
CA ARG A 148 8.76 -6.84 5.70
C ARG A 148 8.19 -6.50 7.08
N TYR A 149 7.55 -7.45 7.73
CA TYR A 149 7.04 -7.30 9.09
C TYR A 149 8.20 -7.15 10.10
N LYS A 150 8.09 -6.17 10.99
CA LYS A 150 9.02 -5.95 12.10
C LYS A 150 8.24 -5.94 13.41
N GLN A 151 8.56 -6.88 14.29
CA GLN A 151 7.91 -6.98 15.59
C GLN A 151 8.25 -5.77 16.47
N GLY A 152 7.25 -5.22 17.15
CA GLY A 152 7.39 -4.05 18.02
C GLY A 152 7.14 -2.71 17.35
N ASP A 153 7.32 -2.61 16.04
CA ASP A 153 7.15 -1.38 15.26
C ASP A 153 5.92 -1.45 14.33
N TRP A 154 4.85 -2.11 14.77
CA TRP A 154 3.67 -2.40 13.95
C TRP A 154 2.37 -2.04 14.66
N SER A 155 1.90 -0.81 14.49
CA SER A 155 0.63 -0.33 15.04
C SER A 155 -0.39 -0.03 13.93
N SER A 156 -1.63 0.29 14.28
CA SER A 156 -2.69 0.59 13.32
C SER A 156 -2.47 1.91 12.58
N GLY A 157 -1.84 2.89 13.21
CA GLY A 157 -1.61 4.24 12.66
C GLY A 157 -0.20 4.46 12.13
N GLU A 158 0.74 3.59 12.51
CA GLU A 158 2.15 3.70 12.12
C GLU A 158 2.83 2.36 12.13
N PHE A 159 3.71 2.13 11.15
CA PHE A 159 4.60 0.98 11.17
C PHE A 159 5.92 1.24 10.45
N LEU A 160 6.97 0.55 10.91
CA LEU A 160 8.28 0.53 10.30
C LEU A 160 8.53 -0.86 9.71
N THR A 161 8.93 -0.93 8.46
CA THR A 161 9.29 -2.19 7.80
C THR A 161 10.69 -2.66 8.21
N SER A 162 10.99 -3.94 7.99
CA SER A 162 12.31 -4.51 8.32
C SER A 162 13.48 -3.90 7.53
N ASP A 163 13.21 -3.25 6.41
CA ASP A 163 14.16 -2.51 5.59
C ASP A 163 14.17 -0.99 5.86
N GLY A 164 13.48 -0.55 6.92
CA GLY A 164 13.56 0.83 7.41
C GLY A 164 12.62 1.81 6.74
N VAL A 165 11.62 1.36 5.97
CA VAL A 165 10.60 2.24 5.40
C VAL A 165 9.49 2.46 6.41
N ARG A 166 9.18 3.72 6.72
CA ARG A 166 8.15 4.13 7.66
C ARG A 166 6.85 4.50 6.93
N PHE A 167 5.75 4.06 7.49
CA PHE A 167 4.39 4.41 7.06
C PHE A 167 3.63 5.00 8.23
N THR A 168 3.04 6.18 8.05
CA THR A 168 2.26 6.88 9.06
C THR A 168 0.93 7.34 8.49
N ALA A 169 -0.15 7.20 9.25
CA ALA A 169 -1.48 7.66 8.89
C ALA A 169 -1.99 8.69 9.88
N LEU A 170 -2.47 9.82 9.38
CA LEU A 170 -3.04 10.91 10.17
C LEU A 170 -4.45 11.27 9.70
N GLY A 171 -5.27 11.75 10.61
CA GLY A 171 -6.53 12.42 10.28
C GLY A 171 -6.30 13.87 9.86
N PHE A 172 -7.19 14.41 9.03
CA PHE A 172 -7.16 15.83 8.67
C PHE A 172 -7.30 16.69 9.92
N GLY A 173 -6.41 17.67 10.07
CA GLY A 173 -6.37 18.57 11.25
C GLY A 173 -5.47 18.09 12.39
N GLN A 174 -4.90 16.89 12.33
CA GLN A 174 -3.81 16.49 13.22
C GLN A 174 -2.50 17.18 12.80
N ASP A 175 -1.65 17.49 13.79
CA ASP A 175 -0.39 18.18 13.53
C ASP A 175 0.69 17.21 13.01
N PRO A 176 1.16 17.36 11.77
CA PRO A 176 2.22 16.52 11.24
C PRO A 176 3.62 16.88 11.75
N ARG A 177 3.75 17.94 12.57
CA ARG A 177 5.06 18.47 13.00
C ARG A 177 5.85 17.54 13.92
N GLY A 178 5.23 16.52 14.50
CA GLY A 178 5.92 15.50 15.29
C GLY A 178 6.51 14.34 14.47
N VAL A 179 6.18 14.29 13.18
CA VAL A 179 6.56 13.20 12.30
C VAL A 179 7.84 13.57 11.57
N ARG A 180 8.99 13.41 12.23
CA ARG A 180 10.31 13.67 11.65
C ARG A 180 11.16 12.39 11.73
N GLU A 181 11.88 12.10 10.66
CA GLU A 181 13.04 11.22 10.72
C GLU A 181 14.32 12.05 10.87
N GLU A 182 15.30 11.52 11.59
CA GLU A 182 16.55 12.22 11.90
C GLU A 182 17.49 12.34 10.68
N GLU A 183 17.21 11.63 9.58
CA GLU A 183 17.98 11.71 8.32
C GLU A 183 17.21 12.46 7.24
N PRO A 184 17.90 13.12 6.26
CA PRO A 184 17.25 13.82 5.16
C PRO A 184 16.49 12.83 4.28
N VAL A 185 15.18 12.85 4.39
CA VAL A 185 14.27 11.93 3.71
C VAL A 185 13.64 12.62 2.51
N SER A 186 13.60 11.91 1.38
CA SER A 186 12.71 12.26 0.27
C SER A 186 11.27 12.06 0.74
N TYR A 187 10.55 13.15 1.01
CA TYR A 187 9.17 13.12 1.48
C TYR A 187 8.22 12.88 0.33
N THR A 188 7.49 11.78 0.36
CA THR A 188 6.33 11.58 -0.50
C THR A 188 5.07 11.79 0.33
N HIS A 189 4.46 12.96 0.21
CA HIS A 189 3.16 13.24 0.83
C HIS A 189 2.04 12.85 -0.13
N LEU A 190 1.26 11.83 0.22
CA LEU A 190 0.02 11.50 -0.46
C LEU A 190 -1.14 12.05 0.38
N THR A 191 -1.66 13.20 -0.01
CA THR A 191 -2.85 13.79 0.60
C THR A 191 -4.05 13.51 -0.30
N LEU A 192 -5.05 12.83 0.22
CA LEU A 192 -6.32 12.63 -0.47
C LEU A 192 -7.28 13.73 -0.07
N PRO A 193 -7.65 14.69 -0.95
CA PRO A 193 -8.76 15.57 -0.70
C PRO A 193 -10.06 14.75 -0.76
N THR A 194 -10.69 14.58 0.39
CA THR A 194 -11.96 13.85 0.54
C THR A 194 -13.17 14.76 0.44
N LYS A 195 -13.00 16.06 0.17
CA LYS A 195 -14.13 16.97 -0.06
C LYS A 195 -14.47 17.06 -1.53
N ARG A 196 -15.70 16.67 -1.84
CA ARG A 196 -16.42 17.12 -3.02
C ARG A 196 -16.56 18.64 -2.93
N ILE A 197 -15.95 19.37 -3.84
CA ILE A 197 -16.41 20.73 -4.16
C ILE A 197 -17.66 20.53 -5.03
N VAL A 198 -18.80 20.96 -4.51
CA VAL A 198 -20.08 21.01 -5.23
C VAL A 198 -20.04 22.19 -6.20
#